data_e1fccf8603c3862bdbd57d786f6f8f20
#
_entry.id   e1fccf8603c3862bdbd57d786f6f8f20
#
_cell.length_a   1.000
_cell.length_b   1.000
_cell.length_c   1.000
_cell.angle_alpha   90.00
_cell.angle_beta   90.00
_cell.angle_gamma   90.00
#
_symmetry.space_group_name_H-M   'P 1'
#
loop_
_entity.id
_entity.type
_entity.pdbx_description
1 polymer ?
#
loop_
_entity_poly.entity_id
_entity_poly.type
_entity_poly.pdbx_seq_one_letter_code
_entity_poly.pdbx_strand_id
1 'polypeptide(L)'
;TYIYQYAEAKGIGSNKAANYQFVAFILFLGGRVIGTYLLKYCKASLLLKLFAIFGIISCFGTIFFTNLIGLYMLVITSFFMSIMWPTIYGETLRDLKSKDIMIGAAGLVMAIGGGALMPKLQGDFIDIGGNGVSDVYWLGIPEVNWSFILPLFCFVYIVYYSHQIMINEKIEFQTIS
;
A
#
# COMPACT_ATOMS: atom_id res chain seq x y z
N THR A 1 -5.86 11.34 -2.41
CA THR A 1 -7.24 11.69 -2.08
C THR A 1 -7.50 11.52 -0.59
N TYR A 2 -7.24 10.35 0.01
CA TYR A 2 -7.47 10.12 1.45
C TYR A 2 -6.49 10.88 2.37
N ILE A 3 -5.27 11.20 1.92
CA ILE A 3 -4.34 12.07 2.66
C ILE A 3 -4.94 13.46 2.82
N TYR A 4 -5.59 13.98 1.78
CA TYR A 4 -6.28 15.25 1.81
C TYR A 4 -7.44 15.22 2.81
N GLN A 5 -8.33 14.22 2.73
CA GLN A 5 -9.46 14.06 3.66
C GLN A 5 -9.01 13.87 5.11
N TYR A 6 -7.96 13.08 5.32
CA TYR A 6 -7.36 12.89 6.64
C TYR A 6 -6.82 14.20 7.21
N ALA A 7 -6.13 15.00 6.41
CA ALA A 7 -5.60 16.30 6.83
C ALA A 7 -6.73 17.29 7.14
N GLU A 8 -7.79 17.31 6.33
CA GLU A 8 -8.96 18.15 6.52
C GLU A 8 -9.73 17.77 7.81
N ALA A 9 -9.89 16.46 8.07
CA ALA A 9 -10.47 15.95 9.32
C ALA A 9 -9.71 16.38 10.58
N LYS A 10 -8.41 16.69 10.43
CA LYS A 10 -7.58 17.25 11.53
C LYS A 10 -7.58 18.78 11.60
N GLY A 11 -8.48 19.45 10.88
CA GLY A 11 -8.58 20.92 10.88
C GLY A 11 -7.44 21.63 10.14
N ILE A 12 -6.69 20.91 9.30
CA ILE A 12 -5.62 21.48 8.48
C ILE A 12 -6.28 22.14 7.26
N GLY A 13 -6.08 23.45 7.09
CA GLY A 13 -6.65 24.19 5.96
C GLY A 13 -6.29 23.55 4.59
N SER A 14 -7.22 23.62 3.64
CA SER A 14 -7.16 22.97 2.32
C SER A 14 -5.84 23.15 1.58
N ASN A 15 -5.21 24.33 1.65
CA ASN A 15 -3.90 24.58 1.00
C ASN A 15 -2.77 23.76 1.62
N LYS A 16 -2.76 23.57 2.94
CA LYS A 16 -1.77 22.74 3.62
C LYS A 16 -2.03 21.25 3.37
N ALA A 17 -3.29 20.82 3.35
CA ALA A 17 -3.67 19.46 3.01
C ALA A 17 -3.22 19.07 1.59
N ALA A 18 -3.37 19.98 0.63
CA ALA A 18 -2.86 19.79 -0.73
C ALA A 18 -1.33 19.64 -0.78
N ASN A 19 -0.59 20.41 0.04
CA ASN A 19 0.87 20.27 0.13
C ASN A 19 1.30 18.89 0.68
N TYR A 20 0.61 18.34 1.68
CA TYR A 20 0.88 16.97 2.16
C TYR A 20 0.62 15.92 1.08
N GLN A 21 -0.44 16.08 0.30
CA GLN A 21 -0.73 15.22 -0.85
C GLN A 21 0.39 15.30 -1.90
N PHE A 22 0.89 16.50 -2.18
CA PHE A 22 1.99 16.71 -3.13
C PHE A 22 3.29 16.08 -2.63
N VAL A 23 3.63 16.23 -1.35
CA VAL A 23 4.79 15.58 -0.72
C VAL A 23 4.66 14.05 -0.80
N ALA A 24 3.47 13.50 -0.60
CA ALA A 24 3.25 12.06 -0.75
C ALA A 24 3.51 11.57 -2.18
N PHE A 25 3.13 12.34 -3.20
CA PHE A 25 3.47 12.01 -4.59
C PHE A 25 4.98 12.05 -4.86
N ILE A 26 5.68 13.06 -4.34
CA ILE A 26 7.16 13.13 -4.47
C ILE A 26 7.81 11.93 -3.79
N LEU A 27 7.37 11.56 -2.58
CA LEU A 27 7.88 10.39 -1.87
C LEU A 27 7.55 9.09 -2.61
N PHE A 28 6.37 8.99 -3.23
CA PHE A 28 6.00 7.86 -4.06
C PHE A 28 6.93 7.72 -5.27
N LEU A 29 7.22 8.81 -5.97
CA LEU A 29 8.17 8.82 -7.10
C LEU A 29 9.59 8.49 -6.64
N GLY A 30 10.05 9.13 -5.57
CA GLY A 30 11.36 8.85 -4.97
C GLY A 30 11.51 7.39 -4.54
N GLY A 31 10.47 6.83 -3.89
CA GLY A 31 10.42 5.43 -3.51
C GLY A 31 10.52 4.49 -4.71
N ARG A 32 9.91 4.85 -5.84
CA ARG A 32 9.98 4.07 -7.07
C ARG A 32 11.39 4.06 -7.66
N VAL A 33 12.09 5.19 -7.67
CA VAL A 33 13.48 5.29 -8.14
C VAL A 33 14.41 4.49 -7.22
N ILE A 34 14.33 4.73 -5.92
CA ILE A 34 15.14 4.02 -4.90
C ILE A 34 14.87 2.52 -4.96
N GLY A 35 13.61 2.11 -4.98
CA GLY A 35 13.24 0.72 -5.01
C GLY A 35 13.70 0.01 -6.29
N THR A 36 13.60 0.66 -7.46
CA THR A 36 14.13 0.12 -8.71
C THR A 36 15.66 -0.04 -8.65
N TYR A 37 16.35 0.87 -7.98
CA TYR A 37 17.78 0.75 -7.76
C TYR A 37 18.12 -0.40 -6.80
N LEU A 38 17.36 -0.57 -5.71
CA LEU A 38 17.56 -1.67 -4.77
C LEU A 38 17.29 -3.05 -5.41
N LEU A 39 16.38 -3.15 -6.38
CA LEU A 39 16.10 -4.39 -7.12
C LEU A 39 17.32 -4.91 -7.90
N LYS A 40 18.32 -4.08 -8.17
CA LYS A 40 19.59 -4.53 -8.78
C LYS A 40 20.47 -5.33 -7.82
N TYR A 41 20.33 -5.09 -6.51
CA TYR A 41 21.19 -5.67 -5.47
C TYR A 41 20.46 -6.67 -4.58
N CYS A 42 19.14 -6.56 -4.47
CA CYS A 42 18.33 -7.39 -3.59
C CYS A 42 17.35 -8.24 -4.40
N LYS A 43 17.03 -9.44 -3.89
CA LYS A 43 15.95 -10.26 -4.46
C LYS A 43 14.63 -9.51 -4.34
N ALA A 44 13.84 -9.53 -5.41
CA ALA A 44 12.58 -8.82 -5.49
C ALA A 44 11.58 -9.30 -4.42
N SER A 45 11.54 -10.61 -4.16
CA SER A 45 10.72 -11.22 -3.11
C SER A 45 11.07 -10.71 -1.70
N LEU A 46 12.37 -10.56 -1.39
CA LEU A 46 12.81 -10.01 -0.10
C LEU A 46 12.45 -8.54 0.05
N LEU A 47 12.70 -7.75 -1.01
CA LEU A 47 12.40 -6.33 -1.01
C LEU A 47 10.90 -6.07 -0.85
N LEU A 48 10.07 -6.84 -1.56
CA LEU A 48 8.62 -6.79 -1.44
C LEU A 48 8.16 -7.06 -0.01
N LYS A 49 8.73 -8.09 0.64
CA LYS A 49 8.41 -8.44 2.03
C LYS A 49 8.77 -7.32 2.99
N LEU A 50 9.98 -6.75 2.87
CA LEU A 50 10.44 -5.66 3.75
C LEU A 50 9.55 -4.42 3.60
N PHE A 51 9.27 -4.00 2.38
CA PHE A 51 8.41 -2.85 2.12
C PHE A 51 6.98 -3.06 2.62
N ALA A 52 6.44 -4.28 2.49
CA ALA A 52 5.12 -4.59 3.01
C ALA A 52 5.08 -4.57 4.55
N ILE A 53 6.11 -5.08 5.24
CA ILE A 53 6.21 -5.01 6.71
C ILE A 53 6.28 -3.55 7.18
N PHE A 54 7.11 -2.71 6.56
CA PHE A 54 7.17 -1.29 6.89
C PHE A 54 5.85 -0.57 6.57
N GLY A 55 5.17 -0.97 5.49
CA GLY A 55 3.81 -0.52 5.16
C GLY A 55 2.81 -0.86 6.27
N ILE A 56 2.84 -2.08 6.82
CA ILE A 56 2.01 -2.49 7.95
C ILE A 56 2.28 -1.60 9.17
N ILE A 57 3.55 -1.41 9.55
CA ILE A 57 3.92 -0.58 10.70
C ILE A 57 3.42 0.86 10.51
N SER A 58 3.57 1.39 9.31
CA SER A 58 3.11 2.74 8.97
C SER A 58 1.58 2.86 8.99
N CYS A 59 0.84 1.86 8.51
CA CYS A 59 -0.62 1.81 8.61
C CYS A 59 -1.10 1.72 10.07
N PHE A 60 -0.46 0.88 10.89
CA PHE A 60 -0.75 0.85 12.33
C PHE A 60 -0.51 2.22 12.96
N GLY A 61 0.61 2.88 12.64
CA GLY A 61 0.87 4.24 13.11
C GLY A 61 -0.24 5.22 12.71
N THR A 62 -0.75 5.13 11.48
CA THR A 62 -1.85 5.98 11.00
C THR A 62 -3.16 5.72 11.74
N ILE A 63 -3.46 4.47 12.11
CA ILE A 63 -4.67 4.10 12.84
C ILE A 63 -4.61 4.61 14.28
N PHE A 64 -3.52 4.36 15.00
CA PHE A 64 -3.44 4.65 16.44
C PHE A 64 -3.04 6.08 16.76
N PHE A 65 -2.20 6.71 15.93
CA PHE A 65 -1.81 8.11 16.14
C PHE A 65 -2.78 9.06 15.44
N THR A 66 -3.74 9.56 16.20
CA THR A 66 -4.76 10.50 15.70
C THR A 66 -4.26 11.94 15.49
N ASN A 67 -2.98 12.21 15.72
CA ASN A 67 -2.33 13.51 15.59
C ASN A 67 -1.63 13.68 14.21
N LEU A 68 -0.88 14.78 14.04
CA LEU A 68 0.00 15.03 12.89
C LEU A 68 0.95 13.88 12.60
N ILE A 69 1.34 13.12 13.62
CA ILE A 69 2.20 11.92 13.46
C ILE A 69 1.51 10.90 12.55
N GLY A 70 0.21 10.65 12.73
CA GLY A 70 -0.56 9.76 11.85
C GLY A 70 -0.55 10.22 10.39
N LEU A 71 -0.64 11.53 10.15
CA LEU A 71 -0.54 12.10 8.80
C LEU A 71 0.84 11.86 8.18
N TYR A 72 1.92 12.05 8.94
CA TYR A 72 3.28 11.73 8.46
C TYR A 72 3.45 10.24 8.18
N MET A 73 2.92 9.36 9.02
CA MET A 73 2.93 7.92 8.79
C MET A 73 2.19 7.57 7.49
N LEU A 74 1.04 8.21 7.23
CA LEU A 74 0.29 8.01 6.00
C LEU A 74 1.07 8.46 4.75
N VAL A 75 1.77 9.60 4.84
CA VAL A 75 2.64 10.09 3.76
C VAL A 75 3.79 9.11 3.50
N ILE A 76 4.39 8.55 4.55
CA ILE A 76 5.46 7.54 4.47
C ILE A 76 4.93 6.23 3.86
N THR A 77 3.68 5.85 4.14
CA THR A 77 3.05 4.66 3.52
C THR A 77 3.08 4.75 1.99
N SER A 78 2.91 5.95 1.42
CA SER A 78 3.00 6.17 -0.04
C SER A 78 4.37 5.79 -0.62
N PHE A 79 5.45 6.00 0.14
CA PHE A 79 6.79 5.58 -0.25
C PHE A 79 6.88 4.05 -0.35
N PHE A 80 6.38 3.32 0.64
CA PHE A 80 6.44 1.86 0.66
C PHE A 80 5.53 1.21 -0.39
N MET A 81 4.39 1.81 -0.73
CA MET A 81 3.50 1.32 -1.79
C MET A 81 4.11 1.42 -3.19
N SER A 82 5.07 2.32 -3.39
CA SER A 82 5.53 2.72 -4.72
C SER A 82 6.12 1.60 -5.56
N ILE A 83 6.82 0.65 -4.93
CA ILE A 83 7.52 -0.44 -5.63
C ILE A 83 6.72 -1.75 -5.65
N MET A 84 5.68 -1.87 -4.84
CA MET A 84 4.95 -3.14 -4.66
C MET A 84 4.35 -3.64 -5.96
N TRP A 85 3.67 -2.77 -6.71
CA TRP A 85 3.01 -3.15 -7.95
C TRP A 85 4.00 -3.69 -9.01
N PRO A 86 5.05 -2.95 -9.40
CA PRO A 86 6.00 -3.46 -10.40
C PRO A 86 6.71 -4.72 -9.95
N THR A 87 6.97 -4.89 -8.65
CA THR A 87 7.60 -6.08 -8.09
C THR A 87 6.66 -7.29 -8.16
N ILE A 88 5.41 -7.15 -7.73
CA ILE A 88 4.40 -8.22 -7.83
C ILE A 88 4.20 -8.61 -9.30
N TYR A 89 4.08 -7.63 -10.20
CA TYR A 89 3.91 -7.86 -11.62
C TYR A 89 5.09 -8.66 -12.20
N GLY A 90 6.32 -8.24 -11.91
CA GLY A 90 7.54 -8.92 -12.36
C GLY A 90 7.66 -10.35 -11.82
N GLU A 91 7.44 -10.55 -10.52
CA GLU A 91 7.53 -11.86 -9.88
C GLU A 91 6.44 -12.82 -10.37
N THR A 92 5.21 -12.36 -10.53
CA THR A 92 4.10 -13.21 -11.00
C THR A 92 4.31 -13.69 -12.44
N LEU A 93 4.92 -12.87 -13.29
CA LEU A 93 5.12 -13.22 -14.71
C LEU A 93 6.45 -13.95 -14.97
N ARG A 94 7.39 -13.96 -14.02
CA ARG A 94 8.75 -14.51 -14.20
C ARG A 94 8.74 -15.97 -14.62
N ASP A 95 7.90 -16.78 -13.97
CA ASP A 95 7.91 -18.23 -14.12
C ASP A 95 6.84 -18.75 -15.10
N LEU A 96 6.12 -17.84 -15.77
CA LEU A 96 5.08 -18.19 -16.74
C LEU A 96 5.70 -18.53 -18.11
N LYS A 97 5.12 -19.54 -18.78
CA LYS A 97 5.46 -19.86 -20.18
C LYS A 97 5.00 -18.74 -21.11
N SER A 98 5.70 -18.58 -22.23
CA SER A 98 5.47 -17.48 -23.18
C SER A 98 4.01 -17.31 -23.63
N LYS A 99 3.23 -18.39 -23.71
CA LYS A 99 1.79 -18.33 -24.05
C LYS A 99 0.94 -17.81 -22.89
N ASP A 100 1.34 -18.08 -21.66
CA ASP A 100 0.56 -17.76 -20.45
C ASP A 100 0.90 -16.35 -19.93
N ILE A 101 2.05 -15.79 -20.32
CA ILE A 101 2.46 -14.43 -19.94
C ILE A 101 1.41 -13.40 -20.36
N MET A 102 0.87 -13.50 -21.56
CA MET A 102 -0.13 -12.55 -22.05
C MET A 102 -1.42 -12.60 -21.24
N ILE A 103 -1.88 -13.81 -20.91
CA ILE A 103 -3.10 -14.02 -20.10
C ILE A 103 -2.84 -13.56 -18.65
N GLY A 104 -1.69 -13.91 -18.07
CA GLY A 104 -1.29 -13.47 -16.74
C GLY A 104 -1.17 -11.95 -16.63
N ALA A 105 -0.52 -11.33 -17.60
CA ALA A 105 -0.41 -9.86 -17.67
C ALA A 105 -1.78 -9.19 -17.81
N ALA A 106 -2.67 -9.71 -18.65
CA ALA A 106 -4.03 -9.19 -18.79
C ALA A 106 -4.83 -9.31 -17.48
N GLY A 107 -4.71 -10.46 -16.77
CA GLY A 107 -5.34 -10.65 -15.46
C GLY A 107 -4.83 -9.67 -14.40
N LEU A 108 -3.52 -9.43 -14.36
CA LEU A 108 -2.92 -8.45 -13.45
C LEU A 108 -3.37 -7.01 -13.77
N VAL A 109 -3.47 -6.66 -15.05
CA VAL A 109 -4.00 -5.35 -15.46
C VAL A 109 -5.47 -5.21 -15.09
N MET A 110 -6.30 -6.27 -15.24
CA MET A 110 -7.68 -6.27 -14.77
C MET A 110 -7.79 -6.09 -13.25
N ALA A 111 -6.83 -6.61 -12.48
CA ALA A 111 -6.77 -6.41 -11.03
C ALA A 111 -6.58 -4.93 -10.64
N ILE A 112 -5.97 -4.09 -11.49
CA ILE A 112 -5.92 -2.64 -11.30
C ILE A 112 -7.34 -2.04 -11.30
N GLY A 113 -8.22 -2.52 -12.19
CA GLY A 113 -9.63 -2.13 -12.20
C GLY A 113 -10.33 -2.46 -10.87
N GLY A 114 -9.99 -3.60 -10.24
CA GLY A 114 -10.44 -3.93 -8.88
C GLY A 114 -9.96 -2.93 -7.83
N GLY A 115 -8.77 -2.33 -8.03
CA GLY A 115 -8.24 -1.26 -7.17
C GLY A 115 -9.12 0.00 -7.17
N ALA A 116 -9.93 0.24 -8.19
CA ALA A 116 -10.89 1.34 -8.21
C ALA A 116 -12.06 1.16 -7.22
N LEU A 117 -12.36 -0.08 -6.83
CA LEU A 117 -13.39 -0.39 -5.83
C LEU A 117 -12.93 -0.06 -4.41
N MET A 118 -11.63 -0.16 -4.12
CA MET A 118 -11.10 0.09 -2.77
C MET A 118 -11.33 1.53 -2.29
N PRO A 119 -11.11 2.58 -3.08
CA PRO A 119 -11.48 3.94 -2.69
C PRO A 119 -12.97 4.10 -2.38
N LYS A 120 -13.85 3.44 -3.16
CA LYS A 120 -15.28 3.49 -2.88
C LYS A 120 -15.61 2.83 -1.55
N LEU A 121 -15.13 1.60 -1.32
CA LEU A 121 -15.33 0.89 -0.04
C LEU A 121 -14.77 1.69 1.14
N GLN A 122 -13.63 2.33 0.97
CA GLN A 122 -13.03 3.17 2.01
C GLN A 122 -13.87 4.43 2.25
N GLY A 123 -14.45 5.02 1.21
CA GLY A 123 -15.40 6.14 1.32
C GLY A 123 -16.67 5.72 2.05
N ASP A 124 -17.29 4.61 1.62
CA ASP A 124 -18.49 4.06 2.26
C ASP A 124 -18.22 3.73 3.74
N PHE A 125 -17.00 3.31 4.08
CA PHE A 125 -16.59 3.05 5.47
C PHE A 125 -16.48 4.34 6.31
N ILE A 126 -16.07 5.45 5.71
CA ILE A 126 -16.01 6.76 6.35
C ILE A 126 -17.42 7.34 6.52
N ASP A 127 -18.35 7.04 5.62
CA ASP A 127 -19.72 7.57 5.61
C ASP A 127 -20.70 6.76 6.48
N ILE A 128 -20.27 5.69 7.16
CA ILE A 128 -21.12 4.80 7.98
C ILE A 128 -21.81 5.57 9.13
N GLY A 129 -21.20 6.63 9.63
CA GLY A 129 -21.70 7.38 10.78
C GLY A 129 -22.38 8.72 10.47
N GLY A 130 -22.37 9.19 9.22
CA GLY A 130 -22.88 10.51 8.84
C GLY A 130 -22.16 11.08 7.63
N ASN A 131 -22.48 12.33 7.26
CA ASN A 131 -21.89 12.97 6.08
C ASN A 131 -20.55 13.68 6.35
N GLY A 132 -19.92 13.47 7.50
CA GLY A 132 -18.67 14.11 7.91
C GLY A 132 -17.50 13.14 7.99
N VAL A 133 -16.29 13.64 7.81
CA VAL A 133 -15.05 12.83 7.72
C VAL A 133 -14.57 12.32 9.10
N SER A 134 -15.21 12.73 10.20
CA SER A 134 -14.85 12.34 11.57
C SER A 134 -16.02 12.50 12.55
N ASP A 135 -17.25 12.15 12.13
CA ASP A 135 -18.47 12.32 12.94
C ASP A 135 -18.59 11.23 14.00
N VAL A 136 -18.02 10.07 13.78
CA VAL A 136 -18.08 8.94 14.71
C VAL A 136 -16.71 8.57 15.23
N TYR A 137 -16.61 8.39 16.53
CA TYR A 137 -15.42 7.92 17.23
C TYR A 137 -15.65 6.49 17.74
N TRP A 138 -14.93 5.52 17.21
CA TRP A 138 -14.94 4.15 17.70
C TRP A 138 -13.70 3.93 18.57
N LEU A 139 -13.89 3.59 19.84
CA LEU A 139 -12.80 3.45 20.82
C LEU A 139 -11.89 4.70 20.95
N GLY A 140 -12.47 5.90 20.77
CA GLY A 140 -11.72 7.16 20.83
C GLY A 140 -10.89 7.47 19.56
N ILE A 141 -11.02 6.68 18.50
CA ILE A 141 -10.32 6.86 17.22
C ILE A 141 -11.36 7.27 16.16
N PRO A 142 -11.11 8.34 15.37
CA PRO A 142 -12.00 8.75 14.30
C PRO A 142 -12.17 7.67 13.24
N GLU A 143 -13.34 7.59 12.61
CA GLU A 143 -13.65 6.62 11.55
C GLU A 143 -12.69 6.70 10.35
N VAL A 144 -12.21 7.91 10.00
CA VAL A 144 -11.21 8.10 8.94
C VAL A 144 -9.93 7.30 9.23
N ASN A 145 -9.51 7.19 10.49
CA ASN A 145 -8.35 6.38 10.87
C ASN A 145 -8.65 4.88 10.74
N TRP A 146 -9.87 4.45 11.10
CA TRP A 146 -10.30 3.05 10.96
C TRP A 146 -10.39 2.60 9.50
N SER A 147 -10.67 3.51 8.57
CA SER A 147 -10.72 3.18 7.14
C SER A 147 -9.40 2.61 6.60
N PHE A 148 -8.26 2.91 7.28
CA PHE A 148 -6.93 2.37 6.91
C PHE A 148 -6.73 0.90 7.31
N ILE A 149 -7.71 0.25 7.91
CA ILE A 149 -7.70 -1.20 8.13
C ILE A 149 -7.77 -1.97 6.79
N LEU A 150 -8.43 -1.40 5.77
CA LEU A 150 -8.50 -2.00 4.43
C LEU A 150 -7.11 -2.10 3.77
N PRO A 151 -6.33 -1.02 3.62
CA PRO A 151 -4.94 -1.11 3.17
C PRO A 151 -4.07 -2.02 4.03
N LEU A 152 -4.30 -2.07 5.35
CA LEU A 152 -3.57 -2.96 6.25
C LEU A 152 -3.74 -4.43 5.87
N PHE A 153 -4.96 -4.88 5.59
CA PHE A 153 -5.21 -6.24 5.11
C PHE A 153 -4.50 -6.53 3.79
N CYS A 154 -4.45 -5.56 2.88
CA CYS A 154 -3.72 -5.70 1.63
C CYS A 154 -2.21 -5.91 1.88
N PHE A 155 -1.61 -5.16 2.80
CA PHE A 155 -0.19 -5.32 3.14
C PHE A 155 0.09 -6.67 3.79
N VAL A 156 -0.78 -7.13 4.69
CA VAL A 156 -0.65 -8.47 5.31
C VAL A 156 -0.69 -9.56 4.24
N TYR A 157 -1.60 -9.45 3.27
CA TYR A 157 -1.66 -10.38 2.15
C TYR A 157 -0.39 -10.35 1.29
N ILE A 158 0.18 -9.17 1.04
CA ILE A 158 1.43 -9.01 0.29
C ILE A 158 2.61 -9.66 1.03
N VAL A 159 2.67 -9.54 2.36
CA VAL A 159 3.70 -10.22 3.17
C VAL A 159 3.58 -11.73 3.05
N TYR A 160 2.35 -12.27 3.13
CA TYR A 160 2.08 -13.68 2.96
C TYR A 160 2.51 -14.17 1.56
N TYR A 161 2.08 -13.46 0.51
CA TYR A 161 2.44 -13.76 -0.88
C TYR A 161 3.96 -13.76 -1.10
N SER A 162 4.64 -12.72 -0.62
CA SER A 162 6.10 -12.63 -0.72
C SER A 162 6.82 -13.75 0.03
N HIS A 163 6.28 -14.18 1.17
CA HIS A 163 6.83 -15.31 1.93
C HIS A 163 6.71 -16.63 1.17
N GLN A 164 5.58 -16.86 0.49
CA GLN A 164 5.38 -18.04 -0.36
C GLN A 164 6.36 -18.08 -1.54
N ILE A 165 6.59 -16.96 -2.21
CA ILE A 165 7.59 -16.86 -3.28
C ILE A 165 8.98 -17.25 -2.75
N MET A 166 9.38 -16.71 -1.59
CA MET A 166 10.69 -17.00 -1.00
C MET A 166 10.86 -18.48 -0.65
N ILE A 167 9.80 -19.17 -0.23
CA ILE A 167 9.82 -20.61 0.04
C ILE A 167 10.03 -21.37 -1.28
N ASN A 168 9.27 -21.04 -2.30
CA ASN A 168 9.35 -21.70 -3.60
C ASN A 168 10.74 -21.53 -4.23
N GLU A 169 11.33 -20.34 -4.18
CA GLU A 169 12.69 -20.06 -4.63
C GLU A 169 13.75 -20.93 -3.90
N LYS A 170 13.56 -21.18 -2.60
CA LYS A 170 14.47 -22.04 -1.82
C LYS A 170 14.35 -23.51 -2.21
N ILE A 171 13.13 -23.99 -2.44
CA ILE A 171 12.87 -25.39 -2.85
C ILE A 171 13.46 -25.63 -4.23
N GLU A 172 13.27 -24.72 -5.17
CA GLU A 172 13.82 -24.83 -6.53
C GLU A 172 15.35 -24.89 -6.51
N PHE A 173 15.99 -24.04 -5.71
CA PHE A 173 17.45 -24.06 -5.57
C PHE A 173 17.97 -25.38 -4.99
N GLN A 174 17.26 -26.01 -4.04
CA GLN A 174 17.63 -27.31 -3.47
C GLN A 174 17.40 -28.50 -4.41
N THR A 175 16.51 -28.34 -5.38
CA THR A 175 16.21 -29.43 -6.35
C THR A 175 17.22 -29.48 -7.51
N ILE A 176 17.92 -28.36 -7.75
CA ILE A 176 18.90 -28.22 -8.85
C ILE A 176 20.35 -28.48 -8.37
N SER A 177 20.59 -28.42 -7.05
CA SER A 177 21.91 -28.73 -6.44
C SER A 177 22.05 -30.21 -6.11
#